data_b4aaf7f4ef6a3e210df9d8e900071b61
#
_entry.id   b4aaf7f4ef6a3e210df9d8e900071b61
#
_cell.length_a   1.000
_cell.length_b   1.000
_cell.length_c   1.000
_cell.angle_alpha   90.00
_cell.angle_beta   90.00
_cell.angle_gamma   90.00
#
_symmetry.space_group_name_H-M   'P 1'
#
loop_
_entity.id
_entity.type
_entity.pdbx_description
1 polymer ?
#
loop_
_entity_poly.entity_id
_entity_poly.type
_entity_poly.pdbx_seq_one_letter_code
_entity_poly.pdbx_strand_id
1 'polypeptide(L)'
;QRQMCKETALIPGTPAGPQDFDTEFLDYILAVKVVDSVEEAIGHIAEHSTGHSEAILTQNEAHASLFTAAVDSAAVYVNCSTRFTDGGEFGLGCEMGISTQKLHARGPMGLQELCSYKYVIHGDGQIR
;
A
#
# COMPACT_ATOMS: atom_id res chain seq x y z
N GLN A 1 11.19 16.24 14.72
CA GLN A 1 10.76 14.87 14.34
C GLN A 1 10.67 14.04 15.62
N ARG A 2 9.47 13.68 16.05
CA ARG A 2 9.30 12.71 17.13
C ARG A 2 9.26 11.33 16.51
N GLN A 3 10.23 10.51 16.85
CA GLN A 3 10.33 9.13 16.44
C GLN A 3 9.91 8.26 17.62
N MET A 4 8.95 7.38 17.41
CA MET A 4 8.48 6.46 18.44
C MET A 4 9.03 5.08 18.16
N CYS A 5 9.78 4.53 19.11
CA CYS A 5 10.45 3.25 18.97
C CYS A 5 10.18 2.36 20.18
N LYS A 6 9.81 1.12 19.96
CA LYS A 6 9.59 0.16 21.04
C LYS A 6 10.88 -0.42 21.59
N GLU A 7 12.00 -0.37 20.82
CA GLU A 7 13.31 -0.85 21.25
C GLU A 7 14.38 0.18 20.86
N THR A 8 14.93 0.84 21.87
CA THR A 8 15.58 2.16 21.77
C THR A 8 17.10 2.12 21.71
N ALA A 9 17.75 1.00 21.43
CA ALA A 9 19.21 0.93 21.46
C ALA A 9 19.89 1.69 20.30
N LEU A 10 19.19 1.90 19.17
CA LEU A 10 19.78 2.48 17.96
C LEU A 10 19.28 3.89 17.63
N ILE A 11 18.11 4.26 18.07
CA ILE A 11 17.48 5.55 17.74
C ILE A 11 16.78 6.11 18.97
N PRO A 12 17.12 7.34 19.43
CA PRO A 12 16.42 7.95 20.53
C PRO A 12 14.96 8.26 20.14
N GLY A 13 14.02 7.79 20.96
CA GLY A 13 12.59 7.98 20.73
C GLY A 13 11.78 7.84 22.00
N THR A 14 10.49 8.11 21.91
CA THR A 14 9.50 7.84 22.97
C THR A 14 8.98 6.41 22.78
N PRO A 15 8.84 5.59 23.84
CA PRO A 15 8.23 4.27 23.71
C PRO A 15 6.85 4.35 23.09
N ALA A 16 6.58 3.48 22.12
CA ALA A 16 5.28 3.41 21.46
C ALA A 16 4.22 2.86 22.41
N GLY A 17 3.05 3.47 22.42
CA GLY A 17 1.85 2.98 23.09
C GLY A 17 1.14 1.90 22.27
N PRO A 18 0.13 1.26 22.84
CA PRO A 18 -0.57 0.12 22.21
C PRO A 18 -1.35 0.49 20.93
N GLN A 19 -1.66 1.77 20.71
CA GLN A 19 -2.43 2.25 19.57
C GLN A 19 -1.59 3.02 18.54
N ASP A 20 -0.30 3.19 18.76
CA ASP A 20 0.51 4.07 17.92
C ASP A 20 0.74 3.51 16.52
N PHE A 21 0.68 2.18 16.34
CA PHE A 21 0.79 1.56 15.03
C PHE A 21 -0.53 1.56 14.24
N ASP A 22 -1.64 1.90 14.88
CA ASP A 22 -2.96 2.07 14.26
C ASP A 22 -3.34 3.54 14.08
N THR A 23 -2.42 4.46 14.43
CA THR A 23 -2.69 5.91 14.44
C THR A 23 -2.03 6.59 13.25
N GLU A 24 -2.82 7.32 12.47
CA GLU A 24 -2.33 8.30 11.52
C GLU A 24 -2.09 9.62 12.25
N PHE A 25 -0.83 9.97 12.48
CA PHE A 25 -0.48 11.11 13.34
C PHE A 25 -0.73 12.48 12.71
N LEU A 26 -0.79 12.59 11.39
CA LEU A 26 -0.94 13.85 10.64
C LEU A 26 0.08 14.93 11.03
N ASP A 27 1.27 14.49 11.46
CA ASP A 27 2.38 15.32 11.92
C ASP A 27 3.72 14.62 11.61
N TYR A 28 4.83 15.29 11.85
CA TYR A 28 6.19 14.70 11.72
C TYR A 28 6.49 13.69 12.83
N ILE A 29 5.65 12.69 12.96
CA ILE A 29 5.74 11.59 13.92
C ILE A 29 5.79 10.28 13.13
N LEU A 30 6.74 9.40 13.48
CA LEU A 30 6.91 8.09 12.85
C LEU A 30 6.90 7.02 13.93
N ALA A 31 6.00 6.04 13.83
CA ALA A 31 6.07 4.83 14.62
C ALA A 31 7.10 3.87 14.00
N VAL A 32 8.00 3.35 14.83
CA VAL A 32 9.06 2.43 14.41
C VAL A 32 9.03 1.20 15.29
N LYS A 33 9.02 0.03 14.67
CA LYS A 33 9.18 -1.28 15.32
C LYS A 33 10.38 -1.99 14.72
N VAL A 34 11.26 -2.51 15.57
CA VAL A 34 12.31 -3.43 15.15
C VAL A 34 11.74 -4.84 15.19
N VAL A 35 12.01 -5.62 14.16
CA VAL A 35 11.55 -7.00 14.01
C VAL A 35 12.72 -7.91 13.66
N ASP A 36 12.61 -9.20 13.96
CA ASP A 36 13.68 -10.16 13.75
C ASP A 36 13.68 -10.78 12.35
N SER A 37 12.57 -10.68 11.61
CA SER A 37 12.43 -11.28 10.29
C SER A 37 11.44 -10.54 9.38
N VAL A 38 11.49 -10.83 8.07
CA VAL A 38 10.52 -10.32 7.11
C VAL A 38 9.12 -10.88 7.36
N GLU A 39 9.01 -12.10 7.86
CA GLU A 39 7.74 -12.72 8.23
C GLU A 39 7.07 -12.00 9.39
N GLU A 40 7.85 -11.58 10.39
CA GLU A 40 7.34 -10.78 11.49
C GLU A 40 6.89 -9.39 11.01
N ALA A 41 7.64 -8.77 10.09
CA ALA A 41 7.25 -7.52 9.45
C ALA A 41 5.91 -7.66 8.70
N ILE A 42 5.75 -8.73 7.91
CA ILE A 42 4.52 -9.03 7.17
C ILE A 42 3.35 -9.23 8.14
N GLY A 43 3.56 -9.97 9.24
CA GLY A 43 2.54 -10.15 10.27
C GLY A 43 2.10 -8.83 10.93
N HIS A 44 3.07 -7.98 11.22
CA HIS A 44 2.80 -6.64 11.77
C HIS A 44 2.02 -5.74 10.79
N ILE A 45 2.40 -5.77 9.51
CA ILE A 45 1.67 -5.06 8.45
C ILE A 45 0.23 -5.59 8.34
N ALA A 46 0.03 -6.90 8.36
CA ALA A 46 -1.30 -7.49 8.27
C ALA A 46 -2.22 -7.09 9.44
N GLU A 47 -1.67 -6.82 10.62
CA GLU A 47 -2.40 -6.40 11.80
C GLU A 47 -2.74 -4.90 11.79
N HIS A 48 -1.80 -4.04 11.35
CA HIS A 48 -1.88 -2.59 11.58
C HIS A 48 -2.08 -1.76 10.30
N SER A 49 -1.89 -2.35 9.10
CA SER A 49 -2.01 -1.60 7.85
C SER A 49 -3.45 -1.27 7.49
N THR A 50 -3.65 -0.09 6.90
CA THR A 50 -4.91 0.28 6.24
C THR A 50 -5.08 -0.37 4.86
N GLY A 51 -4.08 -1.12 4.39
CA GLY A 51 -4.08 -1.75 3.07
C GLY A 51 -3.84 -0.77 1.91
N HIS A 52 -3.27 0.39 2.17
CA HIS A 52 -3.02 1.42 1.16
C HIS A 52 -1.71 1.17 0.43
N SER A 53 -0.57 1.32 1.09
CA SER A 53 0.76 1.31 0.46
C SER A 53 1.82 0.77 1.41
N GLU A 54 2.53 -0.27 0.95
CA GLU A 54 3.59 -0.91 1.72
C GLU A 54 4.85 -1.04 0.87
N ALA A 55 6.01 -0.90 1.49
CA ALA A 55 7.28 -0.97 0.78
C ALA A 55 8.31 -1.82 1.53
N ILE A 56 9.12 -2.53 0.75
CA ILE A 56 10.33 -3.20 1.25
C ILE A 56 11.56 -2.63 0.56
N LEU A 57 12.61 -2.37 1.34
CA LEU A 57 13.93 -2.04 0.85
C LEU A 57 14.85 -3.21 1.16
N THR A 58 15.25 -3.95 0.13
CA THR A 58 16.07 -5.16 0.30
C THR A 58 16.90 -5.46 -0.93
N GLN A 59 18.06 -6.08 -0.73
CA GLN A 59 18.86 -6.70 -1.78
C GLN A 59 18.60 -8.21 -1.89
N ASN A 60 17.81 -8.79 -0.99
CA ASN A 60 17.46 -10.20 -0.98
C ASN A 60 16.19 -10.44 -1.81
N GLU A 61 16.35 -11.05 -2.98
CA GLU A 61 15.24 -11.35 -3.89
C GLU A 61 14.18 -12.28 -3.29
N ALA A 62 14.58 -13.21 -2.42
CA ALA A 62 13.64 -14.09 -1.74
C ALA A 62 12.74 -13.32 -0.76
N HIS A 63 13.32 -12.35 -0.03
CA HIS A 63 12.53 -11.47 0.85
C HIS A 63 11.60 -10.55 0.04
N ALA A 64 12.07 -10.01 -1.08
CA ALA A 64 11.23 -9.19 -1.96
C ALA A 64 10.04 -9.99 -2.51
N SER A 65 10.29 -11.22 -2.97
CA SER A 65 9.26 -12.12 -3.49
C SER A 65 8.26 -12.53 -2.41
N LEU A 66 8.73 -12.90 -1.22
CA LEU A 66 7.88 -13.23 -0.09
C LEU A 66 7.00 -12.05 0.32
N PHE A 67 7.59 -10.87 0.44
CA PHE A 67 6.89 -9.65 0.83
C PHE A 67 5.77 -9.30 -0.17
N THR A 68 6.08 -9.25 -1.47
CA THR A 68 5.11 -8.92 -2.52
C THR A 68 4.00 -9.95 -2.67
N ALA A 69 4.27 -11.22 -2.35
CA ALA A 69 3.26 -12.28 -2.40
C ALA A 69 2.33 -12.26 -1.18
N ALA A 70 2.85 -11.89 -0.01
CA ALA A 70 2.12 -11.99 1.27
C ALA A 70 1.41 -10.70 1.68
N VAL A 71 1.96 -9.54 1.31
CA VAL A 71 1.36 -8.23 1.65
C VAL A 71 0.23 -7.91 0.68
N ASP A 72 -0.98 -7.76 1.19
CA ASP A 72 -2.20 -7.53 0.40
C ASP A 72 -2.68 -6.08 0.51
N SER A 73 -1.79 -5.12 0.23
CA SER A 73 -2.12 -3.71 0.10
C SER A 73 -2.40 -3.32 -1.34
N ALA A 74 -3.07 -2.19 -1.55
CA ALA A 74 -3.43 -1.70 -2.89
C ALA A 74 -2.20 -1.39 -3.75
N ALA A 75 -1.10 -0.98 -3.10
CA ALA A 75 0.19 -0.77 -3.74
C ALA A 75 1.31 -1.38 -2.88
N VAL A 76 2.14 -2.21 -3.50
CA VAL A 76 3.29 -2.85 -2.84
C VAL A 76 4.54 -2.56 -3.66
N TYR A 77 5.57 -2.04 -3.00
CA TYR A 77 6.78 -1.53 -3.62
C TYR A 77 8.01 -2.30 -3.20
N VAL A 78 8.94 -2.46 -4.13
CA VAL A 78 10.28 -3.00 -3.86
C VAL A 78 11.32 -1.98 -4.29
N ASN A 79 12.13 -1.51 -3.35
CA ASN A 79 13.26 -0.61 -3.58
C ASN A 79 12.89 0.70 -4.31
N CYS A 80 11.69 1.19 -4.11
CA CYS A 80 11.25 2.47 -4.68
C CYS A 80 10.39 3.27 -3.69
N SER A 81 10.12 4.51 -4.03
CA SER A 81 9.33 5.41 -3.20
C SER A 81 7.84 5.04 -3.22
N THR A 82 7.19 5.08 -2.07
CA THR A 82 5.73 4.94 -1.96
C THR A 82 4.95 6.06 -2.68
N ARG A 83 5.62 7.12 -3.11
CA ARG A 83 5.03 8.19 -3.92
C ARG A 83 4.89 7.86 -5.40
N PHE A 84 5.36 6.68 -5.86
CA PHE A 84 5.21 6.26 -7.26
C PHE A 84 3.76 5.99 -7.65
N THR A 85 2.91 5.62 -6.68
CA THR A 85 1.48 5.42 -6.95
C THR A 85 0.80 6.79 -7.06
N ASP A 86 0.65 7.23 -8.29
CA ASP A 86 0.08 8.50 -8.69
C ASP A 86 -0.61 8.33 -10.05
N GLY A 87 -1.82 8.86 -10.18
CA GLY A 87 -2.60 8.72 -11.42
C GLY A 87 -1.92 9.35 -12.63
N GLY A 88 -1.14 10.41 -12.45
CA GLY A 88 -0.33 11.02 -13.50
C GLY A 88 0.82 10.14 -13.95
N GLU A 89 1.57 9.57 -12.98
CA GLU A 89 2.69 8.66 -13.26
C GLU A 89 2.22 7.37 -13.95
N PHE A 90 1.03 6.86 -13.61
CA PHE A 90 0.45 5.68 -14.23
C PHE A 90 -0.28 5.97 -15.56
N GLY A 91 -0.31 7.22 -15.99
CA GLY A 91 -0.94 7.60 -17.26
C GLY A 91 -2.47 7.57 -17.24
N LEU A 92 -3.08 7.64 -16.07
CA LEU A 92 -4.54 7.66 -15.91
C LEU A 92 -5.17 9.04 -16.16
N GLY A 93 -4.32 10.04 -16.42
CA GLY A 93 -4.71 11.42 -16.71
C GLY A 93 -5.14 12.25 -15.50
N CYS A 94 -5.66 11.62 -14.47
CA CYS A 94 -6.02 12.24 -13.20
C CYS A 94 -6.01 11.20 -12.08
N GLU A 95 -6.08 11.66 -10.84
CA GLU A 95 -6.29 10.83 -9.67
C GLU A 95 -7.36 11.46 -8.78
N MET A 96 -8.36 10.68 -8.42
CA MET A 96 -9.36 11.06 -7.40
C MET A 96 -9.00 10.52 -6.03
N GLY A 97 -8.06 9.61 -5.96
CA GLY A 97 -7.57 8.95 -4.77
C GLY A 97 -7.10 7.55 -5.06
N ILE A 98 -6.72 6.83 -4.00
CA ILE A 98 -6.28 5.44 -4.05
C ILE A 98 -7.26 4.59 -3.28
N SER A 99 -7.89 3.63 -3.96
CA SER A 99 -8.87 2.73 -3.36
C SER A 99 -8.19 1.51 -2.78
N THR A 100 -8.53 1.15 -1.55
CA THR A 100 -8.15 -0.12 -0.91
C THR A 100 -9.20 -1.21 -1.07
N GLN A 101 -10.30 -0.92 -1.76
CA GLN A 101 -11.41 -1.85 -2.00
C GLN A 101 -10.98 -3.02 -2.89
N LYS A 102 -11.60 -4.20 -2.67
CA LYS A 102 -11.35 -5.41 -3.46
C LYS A 102 -12.53 -5.77 -4.39
N LEU A 103 -13.69 -5.18 -4.18
CA LEU A 103 -14.92 -5.46 -4.94
C LEU A 103 -15.13 -4.51 -6.12
N HIS A 104 -14.32 -3.50 -6.28
CA HIS A 104 -14.34 -2.52 -7.35
C HIS A 104 -12.90 -2.14 -7.73
N ALA A 105 -12.69 -0.98 -8.34
CA ALA A 105 -11.36 -0.49 -8.64
C ALA A 105 -10.46 -0.48 -7.40
N ARG A 106 -9.22 -0.93 -7.54
CA ARG A 106 -8.22 -0.99 -6.48
C ARG A 106 -6.96 -0.27 -6.92
N GLY A 107 -6.33 0.45 -6.01
CA GLY A 107 -5.19 1.31 -6.31
C GLY A 107 -5.64 2.68 -6.82
N PRO A 108 -4.83 3.36 -7.65
CA PRO A 108 -5.16 4.67 -8.20
C PRO A 108 -6.46 4.65 -8.98
N MET A 109 -7.35 5.59 -8.69
CA MET A 109 -8.64 5.76 -9.35
C MET A 109 -8.63 7.01 -10.21
N GLY A 110 -8.72 6.82 -11.51
CA GLY A 110 -8.89 7.88 -12.50
C GLY A 110 -10.33 7.99 -13.00
N LEU A 111 -10.50 8.61 -14.15
CA LEU A 111 -11.82 8.82 -14.76
C LEU A 111 -12.51 7.51 -15.15
N GLN A 112 -11.76 6.52 -15.60
CA GLN A 112 -12.30 5.25 -16.08
C GLN A 112 -12.99 4.46 -14.97
N GLU A 113 -12.43 4.46 -13.77
CA GLU A 113 -12.95 3.75 -12.60
C GLU A 113 -14.28 4.33 -12.10
N LEU A 114 -14.59 5.57 -12.47
CA LEU A 114 -15.85 6.25 -12.15
C LEU A 114 -16.93 6.04 -13.20
N CYS A 115 -16.57 5.41 -14.33
CA CYS A 115 -17.49 5.18 -15.43
C CYS A 115 -18.04 3.74 -15.43
N SER A 116 -19.23 3.58 -15.94
CA SER A 116 -19.77 2.30 -16.37
C SER A 116 -19.97 2.31 -17.88
N TYR A 117 -20.01 1.15 -18.48
CA TYR A 117 -20.18 1.00 -19.92
C TYR A 117 -21.26 -0.02 -20.24
N LYS A 118 -21.82 0.08 -21.46
CA LYS A 118 -22.70 -0.94 -22.02
C LYS A 118 -22.19 -1.36 -23.38
N TYR A 119 -22.41 -2.60 -23.72
CA TYR A 119 -22.16 -3.09 -25.09
C TYR A 119 -23.37 -2.75 -25.96
N VAL A 120 -23.08 -2.21 -27.14
CA VAL A 120 -24.07 -2.02 -28.20
C VAL A 120 -23.62 -2.86 -29.39
N ILE A 121 -24.40 -3.88 -29.73
CA ILE A 121 -24.08 -4.83 -30.76
C ILE A 121 -25.07 -4.65 -31.91
N HIS A 122 -24.56 -4.31 -33.10
CA HIS A 122 -25.32 -4.25 -34.31
C HIS A 122 -25.02 -5.51 -35.13
N GLY A 123 -26.06 -6.20 -35.53
CA GLY A 123 -25.99 -7.41 -36.35
C GLY A 123 -26.84 -7.28 -37.62
N ASP A 124 -26.57 -8.15 -38.58
CA ASP A 124 -27.34 -8.32 -39.82
C ASP A 124 -27.76 -9.79 -39.97
N GLY A 125 -28.40 -10.30 -38.93
CA GLY A 125 -28.91 -11.67 -38.89
C GLY A 125 -27.87 -12.75 -38.59
N GLN A 126 -26.66 -12.39 -38.13
CA GLN A 126 -25.66 -13.38 -37.77
C GLN A 126 -26.13 -14.22 -36.58
N ILE A 127 -25.90 -15.52 -36.67
CA ILE A 127 -26.10 -16.50 -35.59
C ILE A 127 -24.75 -17.01 -35.09
N ARG A 128 -24.70 -17.42 -33.83
CA ARG A 128 -23.54 -18.01 -33.20
C ARG A 128 -23.45 -19.49 -33.47
#